data_c1fc9f750f731fa9dbc639d3315be0a6
#
_entry.id   c1fc9f750f731fa9dbc639d3315be0a6
#
_cell.length_a   1.000
_cell.length_b   1.000
_cell.length_c   1.000
_cell.angle_alpha   90.00
_cell.angle_beta   90.00
_cell.angle_gamma   90.00
#
_symmetry.space_group_name_H-M   'P 1'
#
loop_
_entity.id
_entity.type
_entity.pdbx_description
1 polymer ?
#
loop_
_entity_poly.entity_id
_entity_poly.type
_entity_poly.pdbx_seq_one_letter_code
_entity_poly.pdbx_strand_id
1 'polypeptide(L)'
;MTAPLPPPHPTLRACVIVPARDEEALVGSCIEALAEQDGISLEEYEVLLVLDRCTDATGNRALKVAAQHPGLRLHLLEGPGRGAGHARRVGMEEAYARLSSLERPEGLIASTDADTVVTPNWLSVQLAAAARGAKAIGGHIELRDDAGLPRGVSGWRAEQGRLRQRELHATLEPTGEGEPMRAEHWQFSGASLALTAATYKEIGGLEPRAALEDEYLELALLRRGVPIERPLAVRVATSARLVGRASRGLARDLALVSWVRSNTYDARDFGLDDLMSKKHASKTSISVVLPARQKDHGMDATLDALVSLTKAGLVDEVVVPCPESGPFPAGNGAKVYRDADLMPGFGPVRGYGDALWRGLSAAGGEIVLFLDPDAPDDRQAHRALGLLGPLLCWEDLRFVKGFSAEPADGQGSQALSELMARPLINLYHPELSGFVEPLSSEFAGRRALLASLPFPVGYGASLSLLLDAAQTVGVHALAQTRLGPCPATPVPLADLGEAAYAILTAATARTHGDKDLDDRAPGPLFLPFDGRFKSHRVAVEERPPLGSL
;
A
#
# COMPACT_ATOMS: atom_id res chain seq x y z
N MET A 1 20.85 24.01 20.50
CA MET A 1 19.92 24.09 21.65
C MET A 1 19.03 25.28 21.37
N THR A 2 17.74 25.05 21.08
CA THR A 2 16.74 26.12 20.94
C THR A 2 16.61 26.84 22.27
N ALA A 3 16.42 28.18 22.24
CA ALA A 3 16.19 28.96 23.45
C ALA A 3 14.92 28.42 24.17
N PRO A 4 14.90 28.41 25.52
CA PRO A 4 13.74 27.97 26.26
C PRO A 4 12.53 28.84 25.88
N LEU A 5 11.35 28.22 25.76
CA LEU A 5 10.12 28.95 25.48
C LEU A 5 9.79 29.95 26.62
N PRO A 6 9.10 31.05 26.31
CA PRO A 6 8.63 31.95 27.37
C PRO A 6 7.70 31.21 28.34
N PRO A 7 7.59 31.66 29.60
CA PRO A 7 6.70 31.01 30.57
C PRO A 7 5.25 30.99 30.04
N PRO A 8 4.50 29.92 30.37
CA PRO A 8 3.10 29.83 29.95
C PRO A 8 2.25 30.93 30.62
N HIS A 9 1.19 31.33 29.91
CA HIS A 9 0.28 32.31 30.47
C HIS A 9 -0.48 31.74 31.67
N PRO A 10 -0.71 32.51 32.75
CA PRO A 10 -1.40 32.00 33.95
C PRO A 10 -2.81 31.45 33.69
N THR A 11 -3.48 31.90 32.62
CA THR A 11 -4.83 31.42 32.24
C THR A 11 -4.79 30.24 31.25
N LEU A 12 -3.62 29.71 30.90
CA LEU A 12 -3.45 28.60 29.96
C LEU A 12 -4.30 27.39 30.38
N ARG A 13 -5.13 26.89 29.47
CA ARG A 13 -6.01 25.72 29.64
C ARG A 13 -5.74 24.61 28.64
N ALA A 14 -5.14 24.96 27.48
CA ALA A 14 -4.85 24.00 26.43
C ALA A 14 -3.56 24.34 25.68
N CYS A 15 -2.84 23.30 25.28
CA CYS A 15 -1.75 23.38 24.30
C CYS A 15 -2.16 22.57 23.06
N VAL A 16 -2.03 23.19 21.88
CA VAL A 16 -2.34 22.53 20.59
C VAL A 16 -1.04 22.19 19.91
N ILE A 17 -0.79 20.89 19.70
CA ILE A 17 0.39 20.36 19.05
C ILE A 17 0.13 20.18 17.56
N VAL A 18 1.03 20.73 16.73
CA VAL A 18 0.98 20.63 15.27
C VAL A 18 2.32 20.10 14.78
N PRO A 19 2.48 18.79 14.55
CA PRO A 19 3.68 18.27 13.90
C PRO A 19 3.67 18.67 12.42
N ALA A 20 4.80 19.16 11.90
CA ALA A 20 4.91 19.60 10.51
C ALA A 20 6.22 19.12 9.87
N ARG A 21 6.14 18.63 8.64
CA ARG A 21 7.29 18.32 7.78
C ARG A 21 6.99 18.71 6.34
N ASP A 22 7.66 19.76 5.85
CA ASP A 22 7.51 20.28 4.48
C ASP A 22 6.04 20.57 4.11
N GLU A 23 5.36 21.38 4.93
CA GLU A 23 3.93 21.74 4.82
C GLU A 23 3.72 23.24 4.50
N GLU A 24 4.68 23.88 3.83
CA GLU A 24 4.61 25.31 3.47
C GLU A 24 3.28 25.70 2.80
N ALA A 25 2.75 24.84 1.92
CA ALA A 25 1.52 25.09 1.18
C ALA A 25 0.25 25.09 2.05
N LEU A 26 0.23 24.29 3.14
CA LEU A 26 -0.99 23.98 3.91
C LEU A 26 -0.97 24.52 5.34
N VAL A 27 0.21 24.66 5.96
CA VAL A 27 0.35 25.09 7.36
C VAL A 27 -0.31 26.45 7.62
N GLY A 28 -0.34 27.34 6.62
CA GLY A 28 -0.97 28.66 6.76
C GLY A 28 -2.45 28.58 7.14
N SER A 29 -3.22 27.75 6.43
CA SER A 29 -4.66 27.54 6.73
C SER A 29 -4.88 26.83 8.08
N CYS A 30 -3.96 25.97 8.49
CA CYS A 30 -4.01 25.34 9.81
C CYS A 30 -3.84 26.39 10.93
N ILE A 31 -2.83 27.23 10.85
CA ILE A 31 -2.55 28.28 11.86
C ILE A 31 -3.66 29.34 11.88
N GLU A 32 -4.20 29.72 10.72
CA GLU A 32 -5.33 30.66 10.62
C GLU A 32 -6.56 30.10 11.35
N ALA A 33 -6.95 28.86 11.08
CA ALA A 33 -8.06 28.21 11.77
C ALA A 33 -7.84 28.06 13.28
N LEU A 34 -6.61 27.86 13.71
CA LEU A 34 -6.25 27.83 15.14
C LEU A 34 -6.26 29.23 15.78
N ALA A 35 -6.05 30.30 15.02
CA ALA A 35 -6.14 31.68 15.49
C ALA A 35 -7.60 32.19 15.61
N GLU A 36 -8.52 31.59 14.86
CA GLU A 36 -9.92 31.95 14.76
C GLU A 36 -10.84 31.04 15.59
N GLN A 37 -10.38 30.60 16.77
CA GLN A 37 -11.19 29.74 17.65
C GLN A 37 -12.22 30.56 18.43
N ASP A 38 -13.48 30.09 18.38
CA ASP A 38 -14.62 30.66 19.11
C ASP A 38 -14.77 30.08 20.51
N GLY A 39 -15.26 30.89 21.44
CA GLY A 39 -15.59 30.44 22.81
C GLY A 39 -14.38 30.21 23.71
N ILE A 40 -13.19 30.66 23.29
CA ILE A 40 -11.95 30.63 24.07
C ILE A 40 -11.10 31.87 23.74
N SER A 41 -10.44 32.44 24.74
CA SER A 41 -9.51 33.54 24.56
C SER A 41 -8.14 33.05 24.08
N LEU A 42 -7.46 33.85 23.23
CA LEU A 42 -6.08 33.56 22.77
C LEU A 42 -5.07 33.43 23.94
N GLU A 43 -5.39 33.91 25.12
CA GLU A 43 -4.58 33.78 26.33
C GLU A 43 -4.74 32.41 27.01
N GLU A 44 -5.82 31.69 26.71
CA GLU A 44 -6.15 30.43 27.35
C GLU A 44 -5.57 29.20 26.63
N TYR A 45 -4.96 29.39 25.45
CA TYR A 45 -4.28 28.31 24.72
C TYR A 45 -3.01 28.79 24.02
N GLU A 46 -2.16 27.81 23.69
CA GLU A 46 -0.92 28.01 22.94
C GLU A 46 -0.81 26.98 21.83
N VAL A 47 -0.17 27.35 20.71
CA VAL A 47 0.10 26.45 19.59
C VAL A 47 1.59 26.11 19.58
N LEU A 48 1.91 24.81 19.64
CA LEU A 48 3.25 24.25 19.58
C LEU A 48 3.46 23.62 18.22
N LEU A 49 4.04 24.35 17.27
CA LEU A 49 4.37 23.85 15.93
C LEU A 49 5.74 23.17 15.97
N VAL A 50 5.77 21.85 15.78
CA VAL A 50 6.98 21.03 15.81
C VAL A 50 7.49 20.78 14.40
N LEU A 51 8.60 21.41 14.03
CA LEU A 51 9.22 21.32 12.72
C LEU A 51 10.12 20.07 12.65
N ASP A 52 9.66 19.01 11.98
CA ASP A 52 10.39 17.72 11.91
C ASP A 52 11.33 17.67 10.70
N ARG A 53 12.45 18.41 10.77
CA ARG A 53 13.44 18.60 9.69
C ARG A 53 12.81 19.14 8.41
N CYS A 54 12.04 20.21 8.50
CA CYS A 54 11.53 20.91 7.33
C CYS A 54 12.68 21.44 6.46
N THR A 55 12.55 21.24 5.15
CA THR A 55 13.51 21.76 4.13
C THR A 55 12.92 22.93 3.35
N ASP A 56 11.62 23.19 3.51
CA ASP A 56 10.86 24.29 2.90
C ASP A 56 10.62 25.46 3.88
N ALA A 57 9.79 26.42 3.50
CA ALA A 57 9.48 27.59 4.32
C ALA A 57 8.31 27.38 5.30
N THR A 58 7.99 26.15 5.72
CA THR A 58 6.89 25.83 6.66
C THR A 58 6.87 26.73 7.89
N GLY A 59 7.97 26.82 8.63
CA GLY A 59 8.06 27.64 9.84
C GLY A 59 7.84 29.14 9.57
N ASN A 60 8.47 29.66 8.51
CA ASN A 60 8.31 31.06 8.11
C ASN A 60 6.88 31.38 7.68
N ARG A 61 6.22 30.47 6.98
CA ARG A 61 4.82 30.59 6.57
C ARG A 61 3.89 30.66 7.78
N ALA A 62 4.09 29.79 8.76
CA ALA A 62 3.32 29.76 10.01
C ALA A 62 3.48 31.07 10.80
N LEU A 63 4.72 31.57 10.97
CA LEU A 63 4.99 32.84 11.65
C LEU A 63 4.37 34.04 10.92
N LYS A 64 4.38 34.04 9.60
CA LYS A 64 3.76 35.10 8.80
C LYS A 64 2.24 35.17 9.02
N VAL A 65 1.56 34.04 9.13
CA VAL A 65 0.13 33.98 9.44
C VAL A 65 -0.12 34.39 10.88
N ALA A 66 0.63 33.86 11.84
CA ALA A 66 0.52 34.23 13.25
C ALA A 66 0.69 35.72 13.50
N ALA A 67 1.57 36.40 12.74
CA ALA A 67 1.75 37.83 12.82
C ALA A 67 0.52 38.66 12.41
N GLN A 68 -0.44 38.07 11.68
CA GLN A 68 -1.70 38.69 11.30
C GLN A 68 -2.78 38.56 12.40
N HIS A 69 -2.52 37.71 13.42
CA HIS A 69 -3.42 37.45 14.55
C HIS A 69 -2.76 37.87 15.87
N PRO A 70 -2.73 39.16 16.20
CA PRO A 70 -2.11 39.66 17.43
C PRO A 70 -2.70 38.99 18.66
N GLY A 71 -1.86 38.34 19.47
CA GLY A 71 -2.28 37.58 20.65
C GLY A 71 -2.21 36.08 20.50
N LEU A 72 -2.18 35.55 19.28
CA LEU A 72 -1.93 34.09 19.09
C LEU A 72 -0.51 33.74 19.58
N ARG A 73 -0.43 32.80 20.51
CA ARG A 73 0.83 32.30 21.06
C ARG A 73 1.28 31.09 20.27
N LEU A 74 2.00 31.35 19.18
CA LEU A 74 2.64 30.32 18.36
C LEU A 74 4.10 30.14 18.77
N HIS A 75 4.49 28.92 19.15
CA HIS A 75 5.84 28.54 19.47
C HIS A 75 6.35 27.52 18.45
N LEU A 76 7.58 27.70 17.97
CA LEU A 76 8.25 26.75 17.09
C LEU A 76 9.18 25.85 17.93
N LEU A 77 9.05 24.55 17.72
CA LEU A 77 9.91 23.53 18.32
C LEU A 77 10.61 22.74 17.22
N GLU A 78 11.83 22.30 17.49
CA GLU A 78 12.57 21.41 16.58
C GLU A 78 12.20 19.94 16.85
N GLY A 79 11.78 19.24 15.82
CA GLY A 79 11.52 17.81 15.85
C GLY A 79 12.78 16.97 15.58
N PRO A 80 12.79 15.68 15.96
CA PRO A 80 13.96 14.80 15.81
C PRO A 80 14.21 14.31 14.39
N GLY A 81 13.34 14.58 13.43
CA GLY A 81 13.45 14.14 12.04
C GLY A 81 13.15 12.65 11.84
N ARG A 82 12.30 12.09 12.69
CA ARG A 82 11.96 10.65 12.71
C ARG A 82 10.49 10.34 12.38
N GLY A 83 9.73 11.34 11.91
CA GLY A 83 8.34 11.19 11.55
C GLY A 83 7.34 11.78 12.54
N ALA A 84 6.06 11.81 12.13
CA ALA A 84 5.00 12.55 12.80
C ALA A 84 4.84 12.21 14.30
N GLY A 85 4.86 10.93 14.65
CA GLY A 85 4.68 10.53 16.05
C GLY A 85 5.83 10.94 16.96
N HIS A 86 7.07 10.96 16.47
CA HIS A 86 8.19 11.48 17.23
C HIS A 86 8.10 13.01 17.43
N ALA A 87 7.70 13.74 16.39
CA ALA A 87 7.48 15.17 16.47
C ALA A 87 6.31 15.50 17.41
N ARG A 88 5.19 14.77 17.28
CA ARG A 88 4.01 14.90 18.14
C ARG A 88 4.39 14.68 19.61
N ARG A 89 5.19 13.66 19.89
CA ARG A 89 5.68 13.41 21.26
C ARG A 89 6.43 14.61 21.82
N VAL A 90 7.37 15.20 21.06
CA VAL A 90 8.10 16.40 21.51
C VAL A 90 7.14 17.52 21.92
N GLY A 91 6.13 17.80 21.07
CA GLY A 91 5.12 18.81 21.39
C GLY A 91 4.25 18.45 22.60
N MET A 92 3.84 17.18 22.75
CA MET A 92 3.03 16.73 23.87
C MET A 92 3.80 16.75 25.21
N GLU A 93 5.09 16.40 25.22
CA GLU A 93 5.94 16.51 26.42
C GLU A 93 6.09 17.96 26.85
N GLU A 94 6.32 18.90 25.90
CA GLU A 94 6.38 20.32 26.20
C GLU A 94 5.03 20.84 26.74
N ALA A 95 3.92 20.46 26.09
CA ALA A 95 2.58 20.81 26.53
C ALA A 95 2.29 20.33 27.95
N TYR A 96 2.67 19.06 28.25
CA TYR A 96 2.56 18.50 29.59
C TYR A 96 3.38 19.29 30.62
N ALA A 97 4.63 19.64 30.31
CA ALA A 97 5.49 20.43 31.19
C ALA A 97 4.88 21.81 31.49
N ARG A 98 4.34 22.49 30.46
CA ARG A 98 3.73 23.82 30.58
C ARG A 98 2.45 23.79 31.44
N LEU A 99 1.54 22.83 31.19
CA LEU A 99 0.32 22.67 31.99
C LEU A 99 0.62 22.25 33.43
N SER A 100 1.63 21.40 33.63
CA SER A 100 2.06 20.95 34.95
C SER A 100 2.68 22.09 35.77
N SER A 101 3.43 23.01 35.14
CA SER A 101 4.01 24.16 35.81
C SER A 101 2.95 25.14 36.36
N LEU A 102 1.74 25.10 35.81
CA LEU A 102 0.57 25.87 36.26
C LEU A 102 -0.38 25.07 37.16
N GLU A 103 0.02 23.85 37.55
CA GLU A 103 -0.84 22.94 38.35
C GLU A 103 -2.20 22.67 37.70
N ARG A 104 -2.23 22.45 36.36
CA ARG A 104 -3.45 22.20 35.58
C ARG A 104 -3.54 20.75 35.08
N PRO A 105 -3.84 19.78 35.93
CA PRO A 105 -3.96 18.37 35.55
C PRO A 105 -5.09 18.13 34.53
N GLU A 106 -6.15 18.94 34.56
CA GLU A 106 -7.30 18.87 33.63
C GLU A 106 -7.08 19.72 32.36
N GLY A 107 -5.94 20.42 32.23
CA GLY A 107 -5.58 21.14 31.02
C GLY A 107 -5.42 20.18 29.83
N LEU A 108 -5.82 20.61 28.63
CA LEU A 108 -5.82 19.77 27.43
C LEU A 108 -4.50 19.82 26.69
N ILE A 109 -4.01 18.64 26.34
CA ILE A 109 -2.99 18.40 25.33
C ILE A 109 -3.73 17.99 24.07
N ALA A 110 -4.04 18.93 23.18
CA ALA A 110 -4.76 18.70 21.93
C ALA A 110 -3.78 18.60 20.77
N SER A 111 -4.10 17.84 19.74
CA SER A 111 -3.27 17.74 18.54
C SER A 111 -4.09 17.75 17.27
N THR A 112 -3.54 18.43 16.25
CA THR A 112 -4.02 18.39 14.87
C THR A 112 -2.84 18.32 13.90
N ASP A 113 -3.07 18.01 12.61
CA ASP A 113 -2.00 17.92 11.62
C ASP A 113 -1.82 19.25 10.88
N ALA A 114 -0.63 19.54 10.36
CA ALA A 114 -0.31 20.80 9.69
C ALA A 114 -1.08 21.03 8.37
N ASP A 115 -1.68 19.98 7.80
CA ASP A 115 -2.52 20.00 6.60
C ASP A 115 -4.03 19.95 6.91
N THR A 116 -4.39 20.16 8.16
CA THR A 116 -5.75 20.06 8.69
C THR A 116 -6.28 21.43 9.13
N VAL A 117 -7.54 21.69 8.83
CA VAL A 117 -8.28 22.88 9.24
C VAL A 117 -9.32 22.48 10.28
N VAL A 118 -9.22 23.04 11.46
CA VAL A 118 -10.16 22.82 12.56
C VAL A 118 -11.37 23.74 12.43
N THR A 119 -12.55 23.30 12.95
CA THR A 119 -13.71 24.19 13.01
C THR A 119 -13.54 25.29 14.08
N PRO A 120 -14.24 26.44 13.97
CA PRO A 120 -14.09 27.54 14.93
C PRO A 120 -14.36 27.16 16.39
N ASN A 121 -15.21 26.18 16.64
CA ASN A 121 -15.54 25.70 17.98
C ASN A 121 -14.75 24.45 18.42
N TRP A 122 -13.73 24.03 17.64
CA TRP A 122 -13.02 22.77 17.86
C TRP A 122 -12.40 22.66 19.26
N LEU A 123 -11.74 23.71 19.72
CA LEU A 123 -11.06 23.70 21.02
C LEU A 123 -12.04 23.93 22.19
N SER A 124 -13.02 24.82 22.03
CA SER A 124 -14.01 25.11 23.08
C SER A 124 -14.90 23.92 23.39
N VAL A 125 -15.31 23.13 22.38
CA VAL A 125 -16.08 21.89 22.59
C VAL A 125 -15.26 20.84 23.35
N GLN A 126 -13.98 20.69 23.04
CA GLN A 126 -13.08 19.76 23.73
C GLN A 126 -12.86 20.17 25.19
N LEU A 127 -12.66 21.47 25.46
CA LEU A 127 -12.55 21.98 26.81
C LEU A 127 -13.83 21.79 27.62
N ALA A 128 -14.99 21.96 26.99
CA ALA A 128 -16.28 21.70 27.62
C ALA A 128 -16.47 20.22 27.93
N ALA A 129 -15.99 19.31 27.07
CA ALA A 129 -16.00 17.87 27.33
C ALA A 129 -15.08 17.51 28.52
N ALA A 130 -13.85 18.04 28.54
CA ALA A 130 -12.92 17.84 29.66
C ALA A 130 -13.50 18.38 30.99
N ALA A 131 -14.18 19.53 30.97
CA ALA A 131 -14.87 20.06 32.16
C ALA A 131 -16.02 19.17 32.66
N ARG A 132 -16.58 18.31 31.81
CA ARG A 132 -17.58 17.28 32.21
C ARG A 132 -16.93 15.95 32.63
N GLY A 133 -15.60 15.86 32.59
CA GLY A 133 -14.85 14.66 33.01
C GLY A 133 -14.28 13.82 31.88
N ALA A 134 -14.38 14.25 30.62
CA ALA A 134 -13.73 13.55 29.53
C ALA A 134 -12.21 13.57 29.70
N LYS A 135 -11.58 12.39 29.68
CA LYS A 135 -10.13 12.22 29.83
C LYS A 135 -9.40 12.15 28.50
N ALA A 136 -10.06 11.63 27.47
CA ALA A 136 -9.58 11.54 26.09
C ALA A 136 -10.73 11.86 25.12
N ILE A 137 -10.41 12.58 24.05
CA ILE A 137 -11.40 13.08 23.08
C ILE A 137 -10.86 12.86 21.67
N GLY A 138 -11.67 12.20 20.81
CA GLY A 138 -11.44 12.07 19.38
C GLY A 138 -12.33 13.01 18.59
N GLY A 139 -11.81 13.65 17.53
CA GLY A 139 -12.61 14.49 16.65
C GLY A 139 -13.00 13.78 15.36
N HIS A 140 -14.12 14.21 14.78
CA HIS A 140 -14.61 13.75 13.48
C HIS A 140 -13.79 14.38 12.33
N ILE A 141 -13.24 13.54 11.47
CA ILE A 141 -12.32 13.93 10.41
C ILE A 141 -13.00 13.79 9.05
N GLU A 142 -13.15 14.92 8.37
CA GLU A 142 -13.65 15.02 6.99
C GLU A 142 -12.48 15.23 6.02
N LEU A 143 -12.69 14.94 4.73
CA LEU A 143 -11.72 15.28 3.69
C LEU A 143 -12.05 16.66 3.13
N ARG A 144 -11.00 17.47 2.94
CA ARG A 144 -11.04 18.73 2.21
C ARG A 144 -10.60 18.49 0.77
N ASP A 145 -11.26 19.15 -0.18
CA ASP A 145 -10.87 19.12 -1.60
C ASP A 145 -10.84 17.70 -2.20
N ASP A 146 -11.82 16.86 -1.86
CA ASP A 146 -11.93 15.49 -2.36
C ASP A 146 -12.42 15.38 -3.82
N ALA A 147 -12.77 16.51 -4.45
CA ALA A 147 -13.25 16.55 -5.84
C ALA A 147 -12.24 16.00 -6.86
N GLY A 148 -10.94 15.99 -6.53
CA GLY A 148 -9.88 15.39 -7.34
C GLY A 148 -9.72 13.87 -7.17
N LEU A 149 -10.42 13.25 -6.22
CA LEU A 149 -10.33 11.81 -6.01
C LEU A 149 -11.16 11.04 -7.05
N PRO A 150 -10.70 9.86 -7.50
CA PRO A 150 -11.46 9.00 -8.38
C PRO A 150 -12.84 8.68 -7.80
N ARG A 151 -13.83 8.52 -8.70
CA ARG A 151 -15.21 8.16 -8.30
C ARG A 151 -15.22 6.89 -7.45
N GLY A 152 -15.96 6.93 -6.34
CA GLY A 152 -16.12 5.80 -5.42
C GLY A 152 -15.11 5.74 -4.28
N VAL A 153 -14.05 6.56 -4.25
CA VAL A 153 -13.13 6.64 -3.09
C VAL A 153 -13.85 7.17 -1.85
N SER A 154 -14.63 8.25 -2.01
CA SER A 154 -15.47 8.80 -0.92
C SER A 154 -16.52 7.79 -0.44
N GLY A 155 -17.14 7.02 -1.36
CA GLY A 155 -18.08 5.95 -1.03
C GLY A 155 -17.42 4.81 -0.24
N TRP A 156 -16.24 4.38 -0.65
CA TRP A 156 -15.45 3.38 0.08
C TRP A 156 -15.13 3.87 1.50
N ARG A 157 -14.66 5.11 1.63
CA ARG A 157 -14.36 5.70 2.95
C ARG A 157 -15.59 5.72 3.87
N ALA A 158 -16.74 6.11 3.33
CA ALA A 158 -18.00 6.09 4.07
C ALA A 158 -18.38 4.67 4.52
N GLU A 159 -18.18 3.65 3.66
CA GLU A 159 -18.42 2.25 4.01
C GLU A 159 -17.48 1.76 5.11
N GLN A 160 -16.17 2.01 4.98
CA GLN A 160 -15.19 1.67 6.02
C GLN A 160 -15.52 2.38 7.34
N GLY A 161 -15.95 3.63 7.28
CA GLY A 161 -16.40 4.37 8.45
C GLY A 161 -17.59 3.71 9.13
N ARG A 162 -18.60 3.24 8.37
CA ARG A 162 -19.75 2.49 8.92
C ARG A 162 -19.35 1.17 9.56
N LEU A 163 -18.41 0.43 8.95
CA LEU A 163 -17.91 -0.83 9.50
C LEU A 163 -17.19 -0.59 10.83
N ARG A 164 -16.23 0.34 10.87
CA ARG A 164 -15.50 0.69 12.09
C ARG A 164 -16.41 1.23 13.21
N GLN A 165 -17.45 1.99 12.83
CA GLN A 165 -18.46 2.47 13.80
C GLN A 165 -19.24 1.31 14.43
N ARG A 166 -19.62 0.30 13.64
CA ARG A 166 -20.31 -0.91 14.15
C ARG A 166 -19.40 -1.73 15.08
N GLU A 167 -18.13 -1.91 14.68
CA GLU A 167 -17.13 -2.61 15.50
C GLU A 167 -16.92 -1.89 16.84
N LEU A 168 -16.78 -0.56 16.82
CA LEU A 168 -16.65 0.24 18.01
C LEU A 168 -17.87 0.08 18.92
N HIS A 169 -19.09 0.20 18.39
CA HIS A 169 -20.30 0.05 19.17
C HIS A 169 -20.42 -1.36 19.76
N ALA A 170 -20.07 -2.41 19.02
CA ALA A 170 -20.05 -3.78 19.56
C ALA A 170 -19.04 -3.96 20.70
N THR A 171 -17.94 -3.20 20.69
CA THR A 171 -16.92 -3.22 21.75
C THR A 171 -17.35 -2.40 22.98
N LEU A 172 -18.18 -1.39 22.78
CA LEU A 172 -18.66 -0.46 23.81
C LEU A 172 -20.01 -0.87 24.43
N GLU A 173 -20.65 -1.94 23.96
CA GLU A 173 -21.87 -2.45 24.58
C GLU A 173 -21.58 -2.80 26.04
N PRO A 174 -22.36 -2.23 26.99
CA PRO A 174 -22.08 -2.40 28.40
C PRO A 174 -22.30 -3.86 28.81
N THR A 175 -21.27 -4.47 29.39
CA THR A 175 -21.39 -5.77 30.10
C THR A 175 -22.01 -5.61 31.48
N GLY A 176 -22.69 -4.48 31.80
CA GLY A 176 -23.28 -4.16 33.07
C GLY A 176 -24.07 -2.85 33.11
N GLU A 177 -24.65 -2.50 34.25
CA GLU A 177 -25.44 -1.29 34.49
C GLU A 177 -24.56 -0.02 34.49
N GLY A 178 -24.19 0.49 33.29
CA GLY A 178 -23.49 1.75 33.13
C GLY A 178 -24.08 2.57 31.96
N GLU A 179 -24.00 3.92 32.04
CA GLU A 179 -24.36 4.74 30.90
C GLU A 179 -23.46 4.37 29.68
N PRO A 180 -24.04 4.15 28.49
CA PRO A 180 -23.26 3.83 27.32
C PRO A 180 -22.31 4.97 26.98
N MET A 181 -21.04 4.64 26.71
CA MET A 181 -20.02 5.60 26.29
C MET A 181 -20.46 6.29 25.00
N ARG A 182 -20.48 7.62 24.99
CA ARG A 182 -20.95 8.42 23.84
C ARG A 182 -19.90 8.45 22.74
N ALA A 183 -19.93 7.48 21.84
CA ALA A 183 -19.17 7.49 20.62
C ALA A 183 -20.09 7.80 19.42
N GLU A 184 -20.17 9.07 19.03
CA GLU A 184 -20.97 9.49 17.88
C GLU A 184 -20.27 9.17 16.54
N HIS A 185 -18.96 8.93 16.56
CA HIS A 185 -18.14 8.44 15.45
C HIS A 185 -16.99 7.56 15.95
N TRP A 186 -16.33 6.85 15.04
CA TRP A 186 -15.26 5.88 15.39
C TRP A 186 -13.85 6.49 15.51
N GLN A 187 -13.62 7.71 15.02
CA GLN A 187 -12.29 8.27 14.80
C GLN A 187 -11.61 8.73 16.09
N PHE A 188 -10.33 8.38 16.20
CA PHE A 188 -9.36 8.93 17.13
C PHE A 188 -8.02 8.92 16.43
N SER A 189 -7.54 10.06 15.95
CA SER A 189 -6.38 10.12 15.06
C SER A 189 -5.60 11.42 15.25
N GLY A 190 -4.35 11.42 14.81
CA GLY A 190 -3.44 12.55 14.87
C GLY A 190 -4.01 13.87 14.35
N ALA A 191 -4.89 13.81 13.36
CA ALA A 191 -5.57 14.98 12.81
C ALA A 191 -6.55 15.65 13.80
N SER A 192 -7.09 14.91 14.79
CA SER A 192 -7.92 15.48 15.86
C SER A 192 -8.00 14.54 17.07
N LEU A 193 -7.18 14.76 18.04
CA LEU A 193 -7.21 14.08 19.34
C LEU A 193 -6.84 15.05 20.48
N ALA A 194 -7.34 14.77 21.69
CA ALA A 194 -6.91 15.46 22.89
C ALA A 194 -6.94 14.54 24.12
N LEU A 195 -6.08 14.85 25.08
CA LEU A 195 -5.98 14.19 26.37
C LEU A 195 -5.87 15.26 27.46
N THR A 196 -6.36 14.97 28.68
CA THR A 196 -5.97 15.78 29.82
C THR A 196 -4.50 15.54 30.18
N ALA A 197 -3.82 16.54 30.76
CA ALA A 197 -2.44 16.40 31.19
C ALA A 197 -2.27 15.25 32.23
N ALA A 198 -3.26 15.07 33.09
CA ALA A 198 -3.28 13.94 34.04
C ALA A 198 -3.32 12.60 33.32
N THR A 199 -4.18 12.45 32.31
CA THR A 199 -4.30 11.22 31.53
C THR A 199 -3.04 10.93 30.73
N TYR A 200 -2.43 11.97 30.11
CA TYR A 200 -1.17 11.83 29.39
C TYR A 200 -0.06 11.26 30.28
N LYS A 201 0.04 11.73 31.51
CA LYS A 201 0.97 11.20 32.51
C LYS A 201 0.63 9.77 32.93
N GLU A 202 -0.67 9.50 33.18
CA GLU A 202 -1.17 8.18 33.62
C GLU A 202 -0.82 7.06 32.63
N ILE A 203 -0.94 7.32 31.33
CA ILE A 203 -0.63 6.34 30.29
C ILE A 203 0.86 6.22 29.98
N GLY A 204 1.70 7.09 30.55
CA GLY A 204 3.15 7.12 30.30
C GLY A 204 3.59 7.90 29.06
N GLY A 205 2.74 8.81 28.57
CA GLY A 205 3.02 9.63 27.40
C GLY A 205 2.74 8.94 26.06
N LEU A 206 3.12 9.60 24.96
CA LEU A 206 3.01 9.05 23.61
C LEU A 206 4.20 8.16 23.29
N GLU A 207 3.97 6.91 22.85
CA GLU A 207 5.05 6.05 22.36
C GLU A 207 5.64 6.61 21.05
N PRO A 208 6.97 6.85 20.97
CA PRO A 208 7.58 7.45 19.80
C PRO A 208 7.62 6.45 18.62
N ARG A 209 6.84 6.69 17.59
CA ARG A 209 6.77 5.90 16.36
C ARG A 209 6.88 6.80 15.14
N ALA A 210 7.33 6.24 14.02
CA ALA A 210 7.41 7.00 12.76
C ALA A 210 6.02 7.29 12.17
N ALA A 211 5.04 6.39 12.41
CA ALA A 211 3.65 6.50 11.96
C ALA A 211 2.73 5.64 12.85
N LEU A 212 1.41 5.86 12.77
CA LEU A 212 0.36 5.15 13.53
C LEU A 212 0.50 5.29 15.06
N GLU A 213 1.13 6.36 15.52
CA GLU A 213 1.28 6.67 16.95
C GLU A 213 -0.06 6.88 17.66
N ASP A 214 -1.06 7.35 16.93
CA ASP A 214 -2.45 7.54 17.37
C ASP A 214 -3.16 6.22 17.67
N GLU A 215 -2.97 5.18 16.84
CA GLU A 215 -3.50 3.83 17.11
C GLU A 215 -2.89 3.23 18.38
N TYR A 216 -1.58 3.42 18.59
CA TYR A 216 -0.90 2.97 19.80
C TYR A 216 -1.31 3.76 21.04
N LEU A 217 -1.62 5.06 20.86
CA LEU A 217 -2.17 5.90 21.93
C LEU A 217 -3.57 5.43 22.32
N GLU A 218 -4.42 5.12 21.35
CA GLU A 218 -5.74 4.53 21.58
C GLU A 218 -5.64 3.21 22.35
N LEU A 219 -4.73 2.31 21.94
CA LEU A 219 -4.47 1.06 22.65
C LEU A 219 -3.96 1.28 24.08
N ALA A 220 -3.13 2.30 24.33
CA ALA A 220 -2.65 2.63 25.66
C ALA A 220 -3.79 3.11 26.57
N LEU A 221 -4.72 3.91 26.05
CA LEU A 221 -5.93 4.35 26.75
C LEU A 221 -6.84 3.16 27.08
N LEU A 222 -7.11 2.29 26.10
CA LEU A 222 -7.92 1.09 26.27
C LEU A 222 -7.35 0.15 27.35
N ARG A 223 -6.03 -0.09 27.34
CA ARG A 223 -5.34 -0.92 28.35
C ARG A 223 -5.47 -0.37 29.77
N ARG A 224 -5.67 0.93 29.92
CA ARG A 224 -5.86 1.59 31.22
C ARG A 224 -7.34 1.80 31.56
N GLY A 225 -8.26 1.33 30.70
CA GLY A 225 -9.69 1.53 30.91
C GLY A 225 -10.12 3.00 30.82
N VAL A 226 -9.35 3.84 30.10
CA VAL A 226 -9.70 5.25 29.89
C VAL A 226 -10.64 5.36 28.71
N PRO A 227 -11.90 5.81 28.92
CA PRO A 227 -12.85 6.00 27.85
C PRO A 227 -12.47 7.16 26.93
N ILE A 228 -12.71 7.02 25.63
CA ILE A 228 -12.50 8.07 24.63
C ILE A 228 -13.87 8.61 24.21
N GLU A 229 -14.16 9.87 24.52
CA GLU A 229 -15.33 10.56 23.98
C GLU A 229 -15.11 10.93 22.51
N ARG A 230 -16.12 10.72 21.66
CA ARG A 230 -16.07 10.99 20.22
C ARG A 230 -17.28 11.81 19.76
N PRO A 231 -17.34 13.11 20.12
CA PRO A 231 -18.47 13.96 19.76
C PRO A 231 -18.36 14.44 18.31
N LEU A 232 -19.46 14.40 17.56
CA LEU A 232 -19.52 14.95 16.19
C LEU A 232 -19.29 16.46 16.13
N ALA A 233 -19.45 17.17 17.23
CA ALA A 233 -19.22 18.60 17.31
C ALA A 233 -17.73 18.98 17.25
N VAL A 234 -16.82 18.07 17.58
CA VAL A 234 -15.36 18.24 17.41
C VAL A 234 -15.02 17.83 15.98
N ARG A 235 -14.88 18.78 15.07
CA ARG A 235 -14.72 18.52 13.63
C ARG A 235 -13.46 19.15 13.07
N VAL A 236 -12.85 18.43 12.13
CA VAL A 236 -11.72 18.93 11.34
C VAL A 236 -11.84 18.49 9.89
N ALA A 237 -11.25 19.27 8.98
CA ALA A 237 -11.14 18.92 7.57
C ALA A 237 -9.66 18.79 7.19
N THR A 238 -9.22 17.56 6.86
CA THR A 238 -7.84 17.27 6.49
C THR A 238 -7.67 17.16 4.98
N SER A 239 -6.44 17.28 4.49
CA SER A 239 -6.10 17.20 3.07
C SER A 239 -6.43 15.83 2.47
N ALA A 240 -7.03 15.81 1.28
CA ALA A 240 -7.30 14.61 0.48
C ALA A 240 -6.13 14.19 -0.43
N ARG A 241 -4.92 14.67 -0.16
CA ARG A 241 -3.73 14.35 -0.95
C ARG A 241 -3.43 12.84 -0.99
N LEU A 242 -2.94 12.37 -2.14
CA LEU A 242 -2.55 10.97 -2.34
C LEU A 242 -1.08 10.70 -1.98
N VAL A 243 -0.28 11.75 -1.82
CA VAL A 243 1.13 11.66 -1.44
C VAL A 243 1.30 12.27 -0.05
N GLY A 244 1.48 11.42 0.94
CA GLY A 244 1.71 11.81 2.34
C GLY A 244 3.19 11.89 2.70
N ARG A 245 3.49 12.50 3.86
CA ARG A 245 4.84 12.54 4.44
C ARG A 245 5.15 11.29 5.29
N ALA A 246 4.11 10.68 5.86
CA ALA A 246 4.23 9.43 6.61
C ALA A 246 4.19 8.21 5.68
N SER A 247 4.89 7.15 6.05
CA SER A 247 4.91 5.89 5.31
C SER A 247 3.59 5.10 5.41
N ARG A 248 2.73 5.43 6.36
CA ARG A 248 1.39 4.85 6.60
C ARG A 248 0.42 5.94 6.99
N GLY A 249 -0.88 5.67 6.88
CA GLY A 249 -1.96 6.57 7.24
C GLY A 249 -2.82 7.00 6.05
N LEU A 250 -3.68 8.00 6.27
CA LEU A 250 -4.78 8.40 5.39
C LEU A 250 -4.38 8.63 3.92
N ALA A 251 -3.31 9.39 3.65
CA ALA A 251 -2.88 9.69 2.28
C ALA A 251 -2.55 8.41 1.50
N ARG A 252 -1.93 7.44 2.17
CA ARG A 252 -1.62 6.15 1.59
C ARG A 252 -2.86 5.30 1.32
N ASP A 253 -3.80 5.25 2.28
CA ASP A 253 -5.05 4.53 2.11
C ASP A 253 -5.85 5.11 0.92
N LEU A 254 -5.89 6.43 0.81
CA LEU A 254 -6.51 7.12 -0.33
C LEU A 254 -5.79 6.79 -1.65
N ALA A 255 -4.45 6.78 -1.66
CA ALA A 255 -3.66 6.42 -2.85
C ALA A 255 -3.93 4.98 -3.28
N LEU A 256 -3.94 4.03 -2.32
CA LEU A 256 -4.23 2.62 -2.59
C LEU A 256 -5.62 2.42 -3.20
N VAL A 257 -6.65 3.02 -2.58
CA VAL A 257 -8.03 2.91 -3.09
C VAL A 257 -8.19 3.60 -4.43
N SER A 258 -7.55 4.75 -4.62
CA SER A 258 -7.53 5.45 -5.91
C SER A 258 -6.88 4.59 -6.98
N TRP A 259 -5.75 3.96 -6.68
CA TRP A 259 -5.08 3.05 -7.60
C TRP A 259 -5.97 1.85 -7.96
N VAL A 260 -6.57 1.17 -6.96
CA VAL A 260 -7.51 0.05 -7.21
C VAL A 260 -8.66 0.46 -8.13
N ARG A 261 -9.19 1.68 -7.98
CA ARG A 261 -10.30 2.18 -8.81
C ARG A 261 -9.88 2.56 -10.23
N SER A 262 -8.67 3.08 -10.41
CA SER A 262 -8.20 3.58 -11.69
C SER A 262 -7.43 2.53 -12.50
N ASN A 263 -6.79 1.54 -11.84
CA ASN A 263 -5.86 0.60 -12.47
C ASN A 263 -6.34 -0.86 -12.40
N THR A 264 -7.63 -1.09 -12.07
CA THR A 264 -8.25 -2.42 -12.14
C THR A 264 -9.25 -2.45 -13.29
N TYR A 265 -9.04 -3.34 -14.23
CA TYR A 265 -9.82 -3.52 -15.44
C TYR A 265 -10.51 -4.88 -15.47
N ASP A 266 -11.42 -5.06 -16.41
CA ASP A 266 -12.06 -6.35 -16.73
C ASP A 266 -11.76 -6.70 -18.20
N ALA A 267 -11.41 -7.95 -18.48
CA ALA A 267 -11.13 -8.39 -19.85
C ALA A 267 -12.31 -8.16 -20.81
N ARG A 268 -13.54 -8.13 -20.28
CA ARG A 268 -14.75 -7.83 -21.04
C ARG A 268 -14.84 -6.40 -21.58
N ASP A 269 -14.01 -5.50 -21.04
CA ASP A 269 -13.98 -4.10 -21.47
C ASP A 269 -13.17 -3.91 -22.76
N PHE A 270 -12.47 -4.96 -23.24
CA PHE A 270 -11.55 -4.88 -24.36
C PHE A 270 -12.01 -5.75 -25.55
N GLY A 271 -12.49 -5.09 -26.60
CA GLY A 271 -12.86 -5.73 -27.87
C GLY A 271 -11.67 -5.91 -28.81
N LEU A 272 -11.67 -6.99 -29.61
CA LEU A 272 -10.59 -7.28 -30.56
C LEU A 272 -10.41 -6.14 -31.57
N ASP A 273 -11.48 -5.64 -32.17
CA ASP A 273 -11.42 -4.60 -33.21
C ASP A 273 -10.89 -3.28 -32.68
N ASP A 274 -11.25 -2.91 -31.46
CA ASP A 274 -10.76 -1.70 -30.78
C ASP A 274 -9.26 -1.81 -30.51
N LEU A 275 -8.80 -2.96 -29.99
CA LEU A 275 -7.39 -3.19 -29.71
C LEU A 275 -6.55 -3.26 -30.98
N MET A 276 -7.07 -3.83 -32.05
CA MET A 276 -6.43 -3.81 -33.38
C MET A 276 -6.24 -2.38 -33.89
N SER A 277 -7.30 -1.56 -33.77
CA SER A 277 -7.24 -0.15 -34.17
C SER A 277 -6.17 0.61 -33.39
N LYS A 278 -6.11 0.41 -32.08
CA LYS A 278 -5.09 1.03 -31.20
C LYS A 278 -3.68 0.54 -31.52
N LYS A 279 -3.50 -0.77 -31.72
CA LYS A 279 -2.21 -1.34 -32.13
C LYS A 279 -1.74 -0.74 -33.46
N HIS A 280 -2.61 -0.62 -34.45
CA HIS A 280 -2.26 -0.02 -35.74
C HIS A 280 -1.86 1.46 -35.60
N ALA A 281 -2.60 2.22 -34.79
CA ALA A 281 -2.31 3.63 -34.54
C ALA A 281 -0.96 3.82 -33.85
N SER A 282 -0.63 3.00 -32.86
CA SER A 282 0.65 3.06 -32.11
C SER A 282 1.81 2.34 -32.81
N LYS A 283 1.54 1.52 -33.83
CA LYS A 283 2.51 0.63 -34.52
C LYS A 283 3.24 -0.32 -33.55
N THR A 284 2.64 -0.64 -32.42
CA THR A 284 3.23 -1.47 -31.38
C THR A 284 3.25 -2.93 -31.81
N SER A 285 4.38 -3.61 -31.66
CA SER A 285 4.52 -5.06 -31.89
C SER A 285 4.27 -5.84 -30.60
N ILE A 286 3.63 -7.02 -30.74
CA ILE A 286 3.17 -7.83 -29.60
C ILE A 286 3.64 -9.28 -29.75
N SER A 287 4.37 -9.79 -28.75
CA SER A 287 4.73 -11.20 -28.62
C SER A 287 3.95 -11.85 -27.49
N VAL A 288 3.54 -13.09 -27.68
CA VAL A 288 3.01 -13.96 -26.62
C VAL A 288 4.05 -15.02 -26.30
N VAL A 289 4.40 -15.19 -25.03
CA VAL A 289 5.26 -16.27 -24.54
C VAL A 289 4.38 -17.26 -23.77
N LEU A 290 4.38 -18.51 -24.24
CA LEU A 290 3.62 -19.61 -23.69
C LEU A 290 4.57 -20.76 -23.31
N PRO A 291 5.12 -20.80 -22.07
CA PRO A 291 6.05 -21.85 -21.67
C PRO A 291 5.33 -23.19 -21.56
N ALA A 292 5.73 -24.18 -22.36
CA ALA A 292 5.19 -25.52 -22.30
C ALA A 292 5.65 -26.26 -21.04
N ARG A 293 4.76 -27.09 -20.43
CA ARG A 293 5.05 -27.96 -19.31
C ARG A 293 4.96 -29.43 -19.75
N GLN A 294 5.54 -30.35 -18.97
CA GLN A 294 5.58 -31.79 -19.33
C GLN A 294 4.21 -32.49 -19.43
N LYS A 295 3.12 -31.84 -18.99
CA LYS A 295 1.76 -32.44 -18.93
C LYS A 295 0.70 -31.44 -19.42
N ASP A 296 0.85 -30.92 -20.63
CA ASP A 296 -0.07 -29.93 -21.14
C ASP A 296 -1.30 -30.59 -21.79
N HIS A 297 -2.42 -30.63 -21.07
CA HIS A 297 -3.70 -31.16 -21.58
C HIS A 297 -4.53 -30.13 -22.37
N GLY A 298 -4.12 -28.85 -22.44
CA GLY A 298 -4.84 -27.76 -23.11
C GLY A 298 -4.04 -26.97 -24.14
N MET A 299 -2.77 -27.34 -24.36
CA MET A 299 -1.82 -26.57 -25.17
C MET A 299 -2.31 -26.33 -26.61
N ASP A 300 -2.87 -27.34 -27.27
CA ASP A 300 -3.29 -27.21 -28.67
C ASP A 300 -4.45 -26.21 -28.83
N ALA A 301 -5.44 -26.25 -27.93
CA ALA A 301 -6.56 -25.32 -27.94
C ALA A 301 -6.10 -23.87 -27.62
N THR A 302 -5.17 -23.73 -26.68
CA THR A 302 -4.53 -22.45 -26.34
C THR A 302 -3.77 -21.89 -27.55
N LEU A 303 -2.99 -22.70 -28.21
CA LEU A 303 -2.25 -22.30 -29.42
C LEU A 303 -3.20 -21.91 -30.56
N ASP A 304 -4.25 -22.66 -30.81
CA ASP A 304 -5.25 -22.32 -31.84
C ASP A 304 -5.92 -20.97 -31.59
N ALA A 305 -6.25 -20.67 -30.32
CA ALA A 305 -6.81 -19.39 -29.93
C ALA A 305 -5.81 -18.24 -30.16
N LEU A 306 -4.53 -18.40 -29.78
CA LEU A 306 -3.48 -17.39 -29.94
C LEU A 306 -3.10 -17.20 -31.43
N VAL A 307 -3.05 -18.28 -32.19
CA VAL A 307 -2.83 -18.22 -33.64
C VAL A 307 -3.99 -17.50 -34.35
N SER A 308 -5.21 -17.62 -33.85
CA SER A 308 -6.34 -16.84 -34.36
C SER A 308 -6.14 -15.33 -34.14
N LEU A 309 -5.59 -14.90 -33.00
CA LEU A 309 -5.22 -13.51 -32.75
C LEU A 309 -4.07 -13.04 -33.66
N THR A 310 -3.14 -13.95 -34.01
CA THR A 310 -2.05 -13.65 -34.98
C THR A 310 -2.62 -13.47 -36.38
N LYS A 311 -3.55 -14.34 -36.82
CA LYS A 311 -4.25 -14.20 -38.11
C LYS A 311 -5.08 -12.92 -38.19
N ALA A 312 -5.66 -12.50 -37.08
CA ALA A 312 -6.39 -11.24 -36.99
C ALA A 312 -5.45 -10.01 -37.01
N GLY A 313 -4.15 -10.19 -36.76
CA GLY A 313 -3.15 -9.11 -36.77
C GLY A 313 -2.97 -8.40 -35.42
N LEU A 314 -3.60 -8.88 -34.34
CA LEU A 314 -3.39 -8.33 -32.99
C LEU A 314 -2.05 -8.79 -32.41
N VAL A 315 -1.73 -10.07 -32.51
CA VAL A 315 -0.45 -10.65 -32.07
C VAL A 315 0.48 -10.81 -33.26
N ASP A 316 1.77 -10.47 -33.14
CA ASP A 316 2.74 -10.60 -34.21
C ASP A 316 3.47 -11.95 -34.19
N GLU A 317 3.64 -12.51 -32.99
CA GLU A 317 4.25 -13.83 -32.83
C GLU A 317 3.82 -14.52 -31.52
N VAL A 318 3.84 -15.85 -31.57
CA VAL A 318 3.69 -16.72 -30.39
C VAL A 318 4.98 -17.51 -30.23
N VAL A 319 5.64 -17.37 -29.08
CA VAL A 319 6.90 -18.02 -28.71
C VAL A 319 6.60 -19.11 -27.69
N VAL A 320 6.97 -20.33 -27.98
CA VAL A 320 6.70 -21.50 -27.12
C VAL A 320 8.04 -22.14 -26.72
N PRO A 321 8.60 -21.78 -25.56
CA PRO A 321 9.70 -22.50 -24.96
C PRO A 321 9.22 -23.89 -24.48
N CYS A 322 9.89 -24.97 -24.88
CA CYS A 322 9.50 -26.34 -24.57
C CYS A 322 10.65 -27.10 -23.88
N PRO A 323 10.37 -27.93 -22.84
CA PRO A 323 11.38 -28.78 -22.23
C PRO A 323 11.87 -29.86 -23.22
N GLU A 324 13.14 -30.29 -23.09
CA GLU A 324 13.75 -31.27 -24.00
C GLU A 324 13.01 -32.61 -24.09
N SER A 325 12.35 -33.03 -23.03
CA SER A 325 11.69 -34.32 -22.87
C SER A 325 10.20 -34.35 -23.15
N GLY A 326 9.61 -33.23 -23.61
CA GLY A 326 8.15 -33.10 -23.83
C GLY A 326 7.71 -33.35 -25.27
N PRO A 327 6.43 -33.64 -25.50
CA PRO A 327 5.85 -33.55 -26.83
C PRO A 327 5.91 -32.10 -27.29
N PHE A 328 6.47 -31.86 -28.48
CA PHE A 328 6.43 -30.54 -29.11
C PHE A 328 5.03 -30.34 -29.69
N PRO A 329 4.35 -29.24 -29.34
CA PRO A 329 3.05 -28.93 -29.94
C PRO A 329 3.21 -28.80 -31.47
N ALA A 330 2.20 -29.24 -32.21
CA ALA A 330 2.16 -29.05 -33.65
C ALA A 330 2.14 -27.53 -33.93
N GLY A 331 3.18 -27.04 -34.55
CA GLY A 331 3.52 -25.61 -34.57
C GLY A 331 2.58 -24.63 -35.28
N ASN A 332 1.35 -24.96 -35.62
CA ASN A 332 0.26 -24.17 -36.22
C ASN A 332 0.50 -22.65 -36.49
N GLY A 333 1.77 -22.25 -36.74
CA GLY A 333 2.19 -20.85 -36.86
C GLY A 333 2.88 -20.26 -35.64
N ALA A 334 3.03 -20.99 -34.55
CA ALA A 334 3.84 -20.60 -33.38
C ALA A 334 5.32 -20.92 -33.59
N LYS A 335 6.19 -20.11 -33.00
CA LYS A 335 7.64 -20.35 -32.97
C LYS A 335 7.99 -21.21 -31.76
N VAL A 336 8.20 -22.50 -32.00
CA VAL A 336 8.53 -23.47 -30.95
C VAL A 336 10.05 -23.59 -30.82
N TYR A 337 10.56 -23.43 -29.62
CA TYR A 337 11.96 -23.53 -29.29
C TYR A 337 12.21 -24.60 -28.23
N ARG A 338 13.32 -25.34 -28.33
CA ARG A 338 13.80 -26.09 -27.17
C ARG A 338 14.36 -25.13 -26.15
N ASP A 339 14.00 -25.30 -24.89
CA ASP A 339 14.51 -24.47 -23.81
C ASP A 339 16.04 -24.41 -23.77
N ALA A 340 16.71 -25.53 -24.07
CA ALA A 340 18.17 -25.61 -24.11
C ALA A 340 18.82 -24.80 -25.23
N ASP A 341 18.09 -24.57 -26.33
CA ASP A 341 18.59 -23.79 -27.48
C ASP A 341 18.48 -22.28 -27.20
N LEU A 342 17.62 -21.89 -26.25
CA LEU A 342 17.48 -20.52 -25.81
C LEU A 342 18.47 -20.20 -24.69
N MET A 343 19.37 -19.26 -24.92
CA MET A 343 20.38 -18.83 -23.94
C MET A 343 21.27 -19.99 -23.42
N PRO A 344 21.93 -20.78 -24.31
CA PRO A 344 22.65 -22.00 -23.95
C PRO A 344 23.81 -21.77 -22.96
N GLY A 345 24.42 -20.58 -22.95
CA GLY A 345 25.48 -20.20 -22.01
C GLY A 345 25.05 -20.21 -20.53
N PHE A 346 23.73 -20.24 -20.26
CA PHE A 346 23.19 -20.26 -18.91
C PHE A 346 22.81 -21.67 -18.39
N GLY A 347 23.21 -22.71 -19.10
CA GLY A 347 23.00 -24.10 -18.71
C GLY A 347 21.53 -24.57 -18.84
N PRO A 348 21.16 -25.70 -18.20
CA PRO A 348 19.80 -26.24 -18.29
C PRO A 348 18.75 -25.34 -17.63
N VAL A 349 17.48 -25.47 -18.08
CA VAL A 349 16.34 -24.78 -17.48
C VAL A 349 16.12 -25.26 -16.05
N ARG A 350 15.95 -24.29 -15.12
CA ARG A 350 15.88 -24.58 -13.67
C ARG A 350 14.50 -24.36 -13.07
N GLY A 351 13.50 -24.02 -13.87
CA GLY A 351 12.13 -23.84 -13.39
C GLY A 351 11.33 -22.87 -14.25
N TYR A 352 10.13 -22.57 -13.76
CA TYR A 352 9.16 -21.76 -14.50
C TYR A 352 9.68 -20.35 -14.85
N GLY A 353 10.25 -19.64 -13.88
CA GLY A 353 10.79 -18.30 -14.11
C GLY A 353 11.95 -18.26 -15.10
N ASP A 354 12.79 -19.32 -15.15
CA ASP A 354 13.84 -19.46 -16.16
C ASP A 354 13.26 -19.67 -17.57
N ALA A 355 12.17 -20.45 -17.70
CA ALA A 355 11.46 -20.62 -18.97
C ALA A 355 10.84 -19.29 -19.45
N LEU A 356 10.28 -18.47 -18.55
CA LEU A 356 9.79 -17.12 -18.87
C LEU A 356 10.92 -16.24 -19.39
N TRP A 357 12.08 -16.23 -18.72
CA TRP A 357 13.24 -15.43 -19.10
C TRP A 357 13.78 -15.80 -20.48
N ARG A 358 13.87 -17.11 -20.76
CA ARG A 358 14.29 -17.63 -22.07
C ARG A 358 13.28 -17.30 -23.17
N GLY A 359 11.97 -17.43 -22.86
CA GLY A 359 10.92 -17.00 -23.77
C GLY A 359 10.99 -15.51 -24.10
N LEU A 360 11.26 -14.67 -23.09
CA LEU A 360 11.46 -13.23 -23.28
C LEU A 360 12.67 -12.93 -24.18
N SER A 361 13.75 -13.73 -24.10
CA SER A 361 14.93 -13.55 -24.95
C SER A 361 14.63 -13.78 -26.43
N ALA A 362 13.68 -14.66 -26.75
CA ALA A 362 13.24 -14.97 -28.11
C ALA A 362 12.10 -14.05 -28.60
N ALA A 363 11.43 -13.33 -27.70
CA ALA A 363 10.32 -12.44 -28.04
C ALA A 363 10.83 -11.10 -28.56
N GLY A 364 10.37 -10.68 -29.74
CA GLY A 364 10.78 -9.43 -30.41
C GLY A 364 9.80 -8.27 -30.21
N GLY A 365 8.59 -8.51 -29.69
CA GLY A 365 7.54 -7.50 -29.56
C GLY A 365 7.86 -6.44 -28.49
N GLU A 366 7.36 -5.23 -28.69
CA GLU A 366 7.44 -4.13 -27.70
C GLU A 366 6.60 -4.38 -26.47
N ILE A 367 5.51 -5.14 -26.61
CA ILE A 367 4.71 -5.69 -25.51
C ILE A 367 4.89 -7.20 -25.53
N VAL A 368 5.20 -7.77 -24.37
CA VAL A 368 5.31 -9.22 -24.20
C VAL A 368 4.25 -9.68 -23.19
N LEU A 369 3.43 -10.63 -23.62
CA LEU A 369 2.37 -11.25 -22.86
C LEU A 369 2.80 -12.66 -22.43
N PHE A 370 2.65 -12.98 -21.17
CA PHE A 370 2.86 -14.32 -20.61
C PHE A 370 1.52 -14.93 -20.19
N LEU A 371 1.21 -16.10 -20.71
CA LEU A 371 0.00 -16.86 -20.38
C LEU A 371 0.37 -18.20 -19.76
N ASP A 372 -0.57 -18.72 -18.94
CA ASP A 372 -0.45 -20.05 -18.39
C ASP A 372 -1.05 -21.09 -19.36
N PRO A 373 -0.29 -22.06 -19.86
CA PRO A 373 -0.80 -23.07 -20.78
C PRO A 373 -1.85 -24.00 -20.14
N ASP A 374 -1.82 -24.16 -18.81
CA ASP A 374 -2.73 -25.01 -18.06
C ASP A 374 -4.07 -24.33 -17.76
N ALA A 375 -4.23 -23.04 -18.10
CA ALA A 375 -5.51 -22.37 -17.97
C ALA A 375 -6.51 -22.95 -18.99
N PRO A 376 -7.60 -23.58 -18.53
CA PRO A 376 -8.48 -24.32 -19.43
C PRO A 376 -9.19 -23.40 -20.40
N ASP A 377 -9.31 -23.86 -21.63
CA ASP A 377 -10.34 -23.64 -22.61
C ASP A 377 -10.25 -22.45 -23.60
N ASP A 378 -11.36 -22.23 -24.29
CA ASP A 378 -11.70 -21.28 -25.34
C ASP A 378 -11.51 -19.79 -24.97
N ARG A 379 -11.14 -19.48 -23.71
CA ARG A 379 -11.01 -18.11 -23.18
C ARG A 379 -9.61 -17.51 -23.30
N GLN A 380 -8.64 -18.25 -23.80
CA GLN A 380 -7.27 -17.76 -23.91
C GLN A 380 -7.17 -16.47 -24.74
N ALA A 381 -7.95 -16.37 -25.83
CA ALA A 381 -8.04 -15.13 -26.59
C ALA A 381 -8.59 -13.98 -25.73
N HIS A 382 -9.64 -14.22 -24.95
CA HIS A 382 -10.23 -13.22 -24.04
C HIS A 382 -9.24 -12.78 -22.94
N ARG A 383 -8.48 -13.73 -22.37
CA ARG A 383 -7.42 -13.45 -21.38
C ARG A 383 -6.31 -12.59 -21.98
N ALA A 384 -5.90 -12.92 -23.22
CA ALA A 384 -4.92 -12.10 -23.94
C ALA A 384 -5.42 -10.68 -24.18
N LEU A 385 -6.68 -10.50 -24.63
CA LEU A 385 -7.27 -9.16 -24.78
C LEU A 385 -7.26 -8.38 -23.46
N GLY A 386 -7.62 -9.02 -22.34
CA GLY A 386 -7.64 -8.41 -21.02
C GLY A 386 -6.29 -7.92 -20.55
N LEU A 387 -5.21 -8.64 -20.83
CA LEU A 387 -3.85 -8.26 -20.44
C LEU A 387 -3.23 -7.22 -21.39
N LEU A 388 -3.55 -7.29 -22.69
CA LEU A 388 -3.06 -6.35 -23.69
C LEU A 388 -3.81 -5.01 -23.66
N GLY A 389 -5.11 -5.05 -23.34
CA GLY A 389 -6.00 -3.89 -23.39
C GLY A 389 -5.46 -2.68 -22.64
N PRO A 390 -5.10 -2.79 -21.36
CA PRO A 390 -4.57 -1.65 -20.63
C PRO A 390 -3.28 -1.08 -21.25
N LEU A 391 -2.35 -1.93 -21.70
CA LEU A 391 -1.07 -1.48 -22.30
C LEU A 391 -1.24 -0.79 -23.65
N LEU A 392 -2.29 -1.12 -24.41
CA LEU A 392 -2.62 -0.49 -25.69
C LEU A 392 -3.46 0.78 -25.53
N CYS A 393 -4.27 0.86 -24.45
CA CYS A 393 -5.16 1.99 -24.21
C CYS A 393 -4.51 3.13 -23.43
N TRP A 394 -3.55 2.85 -22.56
CA TRP A 394 -2.92 3.84 -21.69
C TRP A 394 -1.39 3.77 -21.82
N GLU A 395 -0.82 4.83 -22.40
CA GLU A 395 0.62 4.89 -22.68
C GLU A 395 1.49 4.86 -21.42
N ASP A 396 0.98 5.34 -20.28
CA ASP A 396 1.71 5.38 -19.01
C ASP A 396 1.85 4.00 -18.36
N LEU A 397 1.00 3.02 -18.72
CA LEU A 397 1.09 1.69 -18.19
C LEU A 397 2.27 0.90 -18.77
N ARG A 398 2.98 0.21 -17.88
CA ARG A 398 4.18 -0.57 -18.21
C ARG A 398 4.04 -2.05 -17.89
N PHE A 399 3.18 -2.40 -16.93
CA PHE A 399 3.00 -3.78 -16.47
C PHE A 399 1.55 -4.02 -16.07
N VAL A 400 0.99 -5.14 -16.50
CA VAL A 400 -0.39 -5.56 -16.18
C VAL A 400 -0.37 -6.98 -15.67
N LYS A 401 -1.00 -7.23 -14.52
CA LYS A 401 -1.13 -8.55 -13.92
C LYS A 401 -2.55 -9.06 -14.03
N GLY A 402 -2.72 -10.32 -14.43
CA GLY A 402 -4.02 -10.96 -14.49
C GLY A 402 -4.49 -11.44 -13.11
N PHE A 403 -5.80 -11.52 -12.89
CA PHE A 403 -6.38 -12.19 -11.74
C PHE A 403 -7.71 -12.87 -12.07
N SER A 404 -8.05 -13.92 -11.31
CA SER A 404 -9.29 -14.67 -11.46
C SER A 404 -10.47 -13.94 -10.83
N ALA A 405 -11.67 -14.15 -11.36
CA ALA A 405 -12.88 -13.47 -10.90
C ALA A 405 -13.46 -14.05 -9.61
N GLU A 406 -13.22 -15.32 -9.35
CA GLU A 406 -13.75 -16.03 -8.19
C GLU A 406 -12.60 -16.62 -7.39
N PRO A 407 -12.61 -16.43 -6.07
CA PRO A 407 -11.68 -17.17 -5.23
C PRO A 407 -12.04 -18.65 -5.39
N ALA A 408 -11.13 -19.42 -5.95
CA ALA A 408 -11.21 -20.87 -5.85
C ALA A 408 -11.21 -21.24 -4.36
N ASP A 409 -11.75 -22.39 -3.97
CA ASP A 409 -12.00 -22.85 -2.59
C ASP A 409 -10.74 -22.94 -1.68
N GLY A 410 -9.86 -21.94 -1.71
CA GLY A 410 -8.68 -21.80 -0.84
C GLY A 410 -7.58 -22.83 -1.07
N GLN A 411 -7.49 -23.42 -2.27
CA GLN A 411 -6.51 -24.46 -2.60
C GLN A 411 -5.37 -23.95 -3.51
N GLY A 412 -4.22 -24.58 -3.46
CA GLY A 412 -3.11 -24.36 -4.38
C GLY A 412 -2.47 -22.97 -4.28
N SER A 413 -2.30 -22.29 -5.41
CA SER A 413 -1.66 -20.96 -5.51
C SER A 413 -2.38 -19.86 -4.73
N GLN A 414 -3.69 -20.01 -4.55
CA GLN A 414 -4.49 -19.09 -3.74
C GLN A 414 -4.12 -19.17 -2.26
N ALA A 415 -3.88 -20.37 -1.72
CA ALA A 415 -3.42 -20.52 -0.34
C ALA A 415 -2.07 -19.80 -0.13
N LEU A 416 -1.13 -19.90 -1.07
CA LEU A 416 0.12 -19.15 -1.02
C LEU A 416 -0.09 -17.63 -1.13
N SER A 417 -1.03 -17.18 -1.96
CA SER A 417 -1.37 -15.77 -2.08
C SER A 417 -1.90 -15.22 -0.76
N GLU A 418 -2.87 -15.89 -0.11
CA GLU A 418 -3.50 -15.40 1.12
C GLU A 418 -2.62 -15.57 2.37
N LEU A 419 -1.92 -16.70 2.49
CA LEU A 419 -1.17 -17.02 3.71
C LEU A 419 0.25 -16.45 3.69
N MET A 420 0.79 -16.06 2.53
CA MET A 420 2.17 -15.63 2.43
C MET A 420 2.34 -14.32 1.63
N ALA A 421 1.95 -14.28 0.35
CA ALA A 421 2.24 -13.12 -0.49
C ALA A 421 1.50 -11.87 0.01
N ARG A 422 0.23 -12.00 0.37
CA ARG A 422 -0.58 -10.88 0.89
C ARG A 422 -0.05 -10.33 2.23
N PRO A 423 0.28 -11.14 3.25
CA PRO A 423 0.95 -10.66 4.46
C PRO A 423 2.29 -9.97 4.19
N LEU A 424 3.15 -10.55 3.33
CA LEU A 424 4.42 -9.93 2.94
C LEU A 424 4.24 -8.56 2.29
N ILE A 425 3.34 -8.47 1.31
CA ILE A 425 3.03 -7.21 0.64
C ILE A 425 2.52 -6.17 1.64
N ASN A 426 1.57 -6.53 2.49
CA ASN A 426 1.02 -5.60 3.48
C ASN A 426 2.05 -5.11 4.50
N LEU A 427 3.02 -5.95 4.86
CA LEU A 427 4.08 -5.60 5.81
C LEU A 427 5.16 -4.72 5.17
N TYR A 428 5.62 -5.07 3.96
CA TYR A 428 6.84 -4.52 3.37
C TYR A 428 6.60 -3.65 2.13
N HIS A 429 5.54 -3.91 1.36
CA HIS A 429 5.19 -3.23 0.11
C HIS A 429 3.70 -2.85 0.07
N PRO A 430 3.17 -2.17 1.11
CA PRO A 430 1.73 -1.96 1.24
C PRO A 430 1.11 -1.12 0.12
N GLU A 431 1.90 -0.44 -0.73
CA GLU A 431 1.44 0.19 -1.98
C GLU A 431 0.93 -0.82 -3.01
N LEU A 432 1.34 -2.08 -2.90
CA LEU A 432 0.90 -3.19 -3.75
C LEU A 432 -0.26 -4.01 -3.16
N SER A 433 -0.76 -3.64 -1.98
CA SER A 433 -1.84 -4.37 -1.30
C SER A 433 -3.16 -4.41 -2.10
N GLY A 434 -3.29 -3.56 -3.11
CA GLY A 434 -4.43 -3.54 -4.03
C GLY A 434 -4.44 -4.66 -5.07
N PHE A 435 -3.34 -5.40 -5.27
CA PHE A 435 -3.31 -6.53 -6.20
C PHE A 435 -4.09 -7.72 -5.64
N VAL A 436 -5.05 -8.23 -6.44
CA VAL A 436 -5.95 -9.33 -6.06
C VAL A 436 -5.18 -10.65 -6.02
N GLU A 437 -4.42 -10.97 -7.07
CA GLU A 437 -3.60 -12.18 -7.18
C GLU A 437 -2.12 -11.84 -7.45
N PRO A 438 -1.36 -11.47 -6.43
CA PRO A 438 0.04 -11.08 -6.63
C PRO A 438 0.93 -12.22 -7.16
N LEU A 439 0.53 -13.47 -6.97
CA LEU A 439 1.23 -14.66 -7.46
C LEU A 439 0.74 -15.18 -8.81
N SER A 440 -0.22 -14.51 -9.46
CA SER A 440 -0.67 -14.92 -10.80
C SER A 440 0.51 -15.11 -11.75
N SER A 441 0.49 -16.20 -12.53
CA SER A 441 1.47 -16.50 -13.59
C SER A 441 1.22 -15.72 -14.87
N GLU A 442 0.02 -15.11 -15.02
CA GLU A 442 -0.38 -14.40 -16.21
C GLU A 442 -0.17 -12.90 -16.07
N PHE A 443 0.62 -12.34 -16.95
CA PHE A 443 0.92 -10.90 -16.96
C PHE A 443 1.39 -10.45 -18.35
N ALA A 444 1.33 -9.15 -18.57
CA ALA A 444 1.91 -8.52 -19.73
C ALA A 444 2.75 -7.30 -19.32
N GLY A 445 3.74 -6.98 -20.12
CA GLY A 445 4.54 -5.79 -19.84
C GLY A 445 5.25 -5.27 -21.08
N ARG A 446 5.68 -4.01 -21.01
CA ARG A 446 6.56 -3.46 -22.02
C ARG A 446 7.89 -4.18 -21.96
N ARG A 447 8.37 -4.66 -23.12
CA ARG A 447 9.61 -5.45 -23.22
C ARG A 447 10.82 -4.73 -22.61
N ALA A 448 10.91 -3.41 -22.78
CA ALA A 448 11.98 -2.61 -22.20
C ALA A 448 12.03 -2.72 -20.66
N LEU A 449 10.89 -2.68 -19.99
CA LEU A 449 10.81 -2.92 -18.54
C LEU A 449 11.19 -4.36 -18.21
N LEU A 450 10.52 -5.35 -18.81
CA LEU A 450 10.76 -6.76 -18.52
C LEU A 450 12.22 -7.18 -18.72
N ALA A 451 12.87 -6.69 -19.78
CA ALA A 451 14.28 -6.96 -20.06
C ALA A 451 15.25 -6.27 -19.10
N SER A 452 14.80 -5.28 -18.34
CA SER A 452 15.60 -4.61 -17.31
C SER A 452 15.51 -5.28 -15.93
N LEU A 453 14.60 -6.26 -15.75
CA LEU A 453 14.38 -6.93 -14.47
C LEU A 453 15.17 -8.23 -14.36
N PRO A 454 15.65 -8.61 -13.17
CA PRO A 454 16.15 -9.95 -12.88
C PRO A 454 14.98 -10.95 -12.79
N PHE A 455 15.21 -12.20 -13.20
CA PHE A 455 14.19 -13.24 -13.16
C PHE A 455 14.61 -14.38 -12.20
N PRO A 456 13.96 -14.53 -11.05
CA PRO A 456 14.09 -15.74 -10.24
C PRO A 456 13.73 -16.98 -11.07
N VAL A 457 14.54 -18.02 -11.00
CA VAL A 457 14.38 -19.20 -11.88
C VAL A 457 13.15 -20.04 -11.55
N GLY A 458 12.65 -19.99 -10.29
CA GLY A 458 11.54 -20.80 -9.78
C GLY A 458 10.23 -20.01 -9.55
N TYR A 459 9.47 -20.47 -8.56
CA TYR A 459 8.17 -19.92 -8.16
C TYR A 459 8.22 -18.47 -7.64
N GLY A 460 9.40 -17.98 -7.23
CA GLY A 460 9.61 -16.61 -6.81
C GLY A 460 9.37 -15.57 -7.92
N ALA A 461 9.42 -15.96 -9.19
CA ALA A 461 9.34 -15.05 -10.34
C ALA A 461 8.09 -14.18 -10.34
N SER A 462 6.92 -14.75 -10.07
CA SER A 462 5.64 -14.03 -10.15
C SER A 462 5.55 -12.84 -9.19
N LEU A 463 6.03 -13.00 -7.95
CA LEU A 463 6.03 -11.91 -6.97
C LEU A 463 7.18 -10.95 -7.21
N SER A 464 8.38 -11.46 -7.49
CA SER A 464 9.58 -10.64 -7.70
C SER A 464 9.42 -9.68 -8.85
N LEU A 465 8.90 -10.14 -9.99
CA LEU A 465 8.65 -9.29 -11.16
C LEU A 465 7.66 -8.16 -10.84
N LEU A 466 6.65 -8.43 -10.00
CA LEU A 466 5.73 -7.39 -9.54
C LEU A 466 6.44 -6.37 -8.64
N LEU A 467 7.24 -6.83 -7.67
CA LEU A 467 8.01 -5.96 -6.77
C LEU A 467 9.03 -5.12 -7.53
N ASP A 468 9.81 -5.74 -8.41
CA ASP A 468 10.85 -5.07 -9.20
C ASP A 468 10.25 -4.08 -10.21
N ALA A 469 9.13 -4.43 -10.85
CA ALA A 469 8.41 -3.51 -11.73
C ALA A 469 7.91 -2.29 -10.95
N ALA A 470 7.30 -2.50 -9.76
CA ALA A 470 6.84 -1.40 -8.91
C ALA A 470 7.99 -0.49 -8.46
N GLN A 471 9.13 -1.07 -8.12
CA GLN A 471 10.32 -0.31 -7.73
C GLN A 471 10.91 0.48 -8.90
N THR A 472 10.88 -0.08 -10.12
CA THR A 472 11.49 0.52 -11.31
C THR A 472 10.65 1.65 -11.90
N VAL A 473 9.33 1.44 -12.03
CA VAL A 473 8.45 2.40 -12.74
C VAL A 473 7.36 3.03 -11.86
N GLY A 474 7.28 2.65 -10.59
CA GLY A 474 6.25 3.10 -9.65
C GLY A 474 4.92 2.37 -9.82
N VAL A 475 4.14 2.29 -8.73
CA VAL A 475 2.85 1.57 -8.73
C VAL A 475 1.82 2.15 -9.71
N HIS A 476 1.91 3.45 -10.01
CA HIS A 476 1.00 4.14 -10.94
C HIS A 476 1.12 3.63 -12.38
N ALA A 477 2.28 3.08 -12.77
CA ALA A 477 2.51 2.49 -14.09
C ALA A 477 2.14 1.00 -14.16
N LEU A 478 1.60 0.44 -13.07
CA LEU A 478 1.14 -0.94 -12.97
C LEU A 478 -0.39 -0.98 -12.97
N ALA A 479 -0.94 -2.06 -13.49
CA ALA A 479 -2.37 -2.33 -13.48
C ALA A 479 -2.66 -3.82 -13.23
N GLN A 480 -3.94 -4.14 -13.01
CA GLN A 480 -4.42 -5.52 -12.96
C GLN A 480 -5.70 -5.67 -13.75
N THR A 481 -5.92 -6.86 -14.31
CA THR A 481 -7.12 -7.17 -15.10
C THR A 481 -7.76 -8.45 -14.63
N ARG A 482 -9.08 -8.42 -14.44
CA ARG A 482 -9.90 -9.59 -14.21
C ARG A 482 -10.02 -10.42 -15.50
N LEU A 483 -9.51 -11.65 -15.49
CA LEU A 483 -9.46 -12.52 -16.66
C LEU A 483 -10.62 -13.55 -16.74
N GLY A 484 -11.51 -13.55 -15.77
CA GLY A 484 -12.57 -14.54 -15.62
C GLY A 484 -12.15 -15.70 -14.72
N PRO A 485 -13.07 -16.67 -14.47
CA PRO A 485 -12.80 -17.80 -13.60
C PRO A 485 -11.68 -18.69 -14.17
N CYS A 486 -10.79 -19.14 -13.28
CA CYS A 486 -9.79 -20.14 -13.56
C CYS A 486 -9.96 -21.28 -12.56
N PRO A 487 -10.21 -22.52 -12.97
CA PRO A 487 -10.30 -23.66 -12.05
C PRO A 487 -8.99 -23.79 -11.29
N ALA A 488 -9.07 -23.90 -9.95
CA ALA A 488 -7.91 -24.18 -9.15
C ALA A 488 -7.43 -25.62 -9.37
N THR A 489 -6.17 -25.78 -9.71
CA THR A 489 -5.55 -27.11 -9.68
C THR A 489 -5.12 -27.40 -8.23
N PRO A 490 -5.63 -28.48 -7.61
CA PRO A 490 -5.18 -28.88 -6.27
C PRO A 490 -3.68 -29.16 -6.27
N VAL A 491 -2.94 -28.47 -5.40
CA VAL A 491 -1.51 -28.69 -5.20
C VAL A 491 -1.29 -29.31 -3.83
N PRO A 492 -0.56 -30.42 -3.70
CA PRO A 492 -0.26 -31.00 -2.41
C PRO A 492 0.43 -30.01 -1.47
N LEU A 493 0.11 -30.04 -0.18
CA LEU A 493 0.68 -29.10 0.80
C LEU A 493 2.21 -29.17 0.86
N ALA A 494 2.79 -30.36 0.63
CA ALA A 494 4.24 -30.55 0.59
C ALA A 494 4.90 -29.72 -0.54
N ASP A 495 4.25 -29.65 -1.70
CA ASP A 495 4.78 -28.92 -2.86
C ASP A 495 4.61 -27.40 -2.67
N LEU A 496 3.58 -26.98 -1.89
CA LEU A 496 3.42 -25.59 -1.49
C LEU A 496 4.57 -25.09 -0.61
N GLY A 497 5.20 -25.95 0.20
CA GLY A 497 6.34 -25.62 1.03
C GLY A 497 7.57 -25.15 0.24
N GLU A 498 7.85 -25.78 -0.89
CA GLU A 498 8.95 -25.38 -1.78
C GLU A 498 8.66 -24.05 -2.47
N ALA A 499 7.44 -23.90 -2.99
CA ALA A 499 7.00 -22.65 -3.60
C ALA A 499 7.02 -21.50 -2.58
N ALA A 500 6.55 -21.77 -1.35
CA ALA A 500 6.60 -20.82 -0.24
C ALA A 500 8.04 -20.36 0.05
N TYR A 501 8.98 -21.29 0.15
CA TYR A 501 10.37 -20.98 0.41
C TYR A 501 10.99 -20.13 -0.70
N ALA A 502 10.74 -20.45 -1.98
CA ALA A 502 11.23 -19.68 -3.11
C ALA A 502 10.67 -18.25 -3.13
N ILE A 503 9.36 -18.10 -2.85
CA ILE A 503 8.69 -16.78 -2.81
C ILE A 503 9.23 -15.94 -1.64
N LEU A 504 9.35 -16.54 -0.44
CA LEU A 504 9.91 -15.85 0.73
C LEU A 504 11.33 -15.37 0.47
N THR A 505 12.19 -16.23 -0.06
CA THR A 505 13.59 -15.88 -0.36
C THR A 505 13.65 -14.72 -1.36
N ALA A 506 12.89 -14.81 -2.44
CA ALA A 506 12.88 -13.80 -3.48
C ALA A 506 12.30 -12.45 -3.01
N ALA A 507 11.25 -12.47 -2.16
CA ALA A 507 10.66 -11.28 -1.57
C ALA A 507 11.59 -10.64 -0.53
N THR A 508 12.22 -11.45 0.33
CA THR A 508 13.14 -10.96 1.37
C THR A 508 14.34 -10.24 0.78
N ALA A 509 14.89 -10.73 -0.33
CA ALA A 509 15.99 -10.08 -1.04
C ALA A 509 15.63 -8.66 -1.55
N ARG A 510 14.32 -8.35 -1.70
CA ARG A 510 13.80 -7.06 -2.18
C ARG A 510 13.29 -6.14 -1.07
N THR A 511 13.11 -6.66 0.14
CA THR A 511 12.58 -5.88 1.27
C THR A 511 13.67 -5.22 2.10
N HIS A 512 14.86 -5.80 2.11
CA HIS A 512 15.96 -5.33 2.95
C HIS A 512 17.08 -4.80 2.04
N GLY A 513 17.14 -3.49 1.88
CA GLY A 513 18.31 -2.81 1.33
C GLY A 513 19.53 -2.83 2.27
N ASP A 514 19.55 -3.73 3.25
CA ASP A 514 20.52 -3.74 4.33
C ASP A 514 21.52 -4.90 4.16
N LYS A 515 22.79 -4.57 4.29
CA LYS A 515 23.97 -5.44 4.10
C LYS A 515 24.04 -6.64 5.06
N ASP A 516 23.16 -6.71 6.06
CA ASP A 516 23.15 -7.77 7.07
C ASP A 516 22.51 -9.10 6.58
N LEU A 517 21.91 -9.11 5.38
CA LEU A 517 21.36 -10.34 4.79
C LEU A 517 22.34 -11.07 3.83
N ASP A 518 23.43 -10.42 3.43
CA ASP A 518 24.47 -11.04 2.59
C ASP A 518 25.12 -12.25 3.27
N ASP A 519 25.09 -12.33 4.61
CA ASP A 519 25.56 -13.49 5.39
C ASP A 519 24.53 -14.64 5.49
N ARG A 520 23.30 -14.46 5.00
CA ARG A 520 22.23 -15.48 5.03
C ARG A 520 21.92 -16.00 3.63
N ALA A 521 22.93 -16.57 2.97
CA ALA A 521 22.67 -17.32 1.74
C ALA A 521 21.58 -18.36 1.99
N PRO A 522 20.54 -18.46 1.11
CA PRO A 522 19.47 -19.43 1.29
C PRO A 522 20.03 -20.83 1.30
N GLY A 523 19.81 -21.53 2.41
CA GLY A 523 20.20 -22.91 2.61
C GLY A 523 19.20 -23.90 2.00
N PRO A 524 19.44 -25.21 2.12
CA PRO A 524 18.45 -26.21 1.74
C PRO A 524 17.21 -26.14 2.65
N LEU A 525 16.05 -26.41 2.08
CA LEU A 525 14.82 -26.59 2.84
C LEU A 525 14.86 -27.95 3.55
N PHE A 526 14.74 -27.97 4.87
CA PHE A 526 14.69 -29.19 5.67
C PHE A 526 13.23 -29.54 5.98
N LEU A 527 12.77 -30.67 5.50
CA LEU A 527 11.42 -31.18 5.74
C LEU A 527 11.49 -32.37 6.71
N PRO A 528 10.81 -32.35 7.86
CA PRO A 528 10.72 -33.49 8.75
C PRO A 528 9.86 -34.58 8.09
N PHE A 529 10.35 -35.80 8.09
CA PHE A 529 9.65 -36.96 7.55
C PHE A 529 9.98 -38.19 8.36
N ASP A 530 8.97 -38.82 8.98
CA ASP A 530 9.06 -40.08 9.71
C ASP A 530 10.28 -40.14 10.67
N GLY A 531 10.41 -39.15 11.56
CA GLY A 531 11.51 -39.05 12.52
C GLY A 531 12.88 -38.72 11.92
N ARG A 532 12.94 -38.37 10.63
CA ARG A 532 14.14 -37.98 9.87
C ARG A 532 13.92 -36.64 9.22
N PHE A 533 14.98 -36.05 8.67
CA PHE A 533 14.89 -34.82 7.84
C PHE A 533 15.21 -35.16 6.39
N LYS A 534 14.35 -34.72 5.48
CA LYS A 534 14.64 -34.70 4.06
C LYS A 534 15.16 -33.31 3.72
N SER A 535 16.36 -33.23 3.18
CA SER A 535 16.93 -31.98 2.67
C SER A 535 16.53 -31.81 1.21
N HIS A 536 15.96 -30.67 0.87
CA HIS A 536 15.59 -30.32 -0.49
C HIS A 536 16.23 -28.98 -0.91
N ARG A 537 16.91 -28.97 -2.05
CA ARG A 537 17.51 -27.76 -2.58
C ARG A 537 16.50 -27.07 -3.49
N VAL A 538 15.94 -25.96 -3.01
CA VAL A 538 15.02 -25.12 -3.79
C VAL A 538 15.83 -24.20 -4.69
N ALA A 539 15.44 -24.08 -5.96
CA ALA A 539 16.09 -23.19 -6.90
C ALA A 539 15.64 -21.74 -6.64
N VAL A 540 16.54 -20.93 -6.10
CA VAL A 540 16.31 -19.52 -5.69
C VAL A 540 17.23 -18.54 -6.41
N GLU A 541 18.06 -19.03 -7.34
CA GLU A 541 18.95 -18.20 -8.15
C GLU A 541 18.13 -17.28 -9.09
N GLU A 542 18.76 -16.21 -9.56
CA GLU A 542 18.17 -15.29 -10.51
C GLU A 542 18.92 -15.25 -11.83
N ARG A 543 18.20 -15.12 -12.92
CA ARG A 543 18.76 -14.77 -14.23
C ARG A 543 18.98 -13.26 -14.29
N PRO A 544 20.10 -12.81 -14.88
CA PRO A 544 20.37 -11.38 -15.01
C PRO A 544 19.35 -10.70 -15.93
N PRO A 545 19.18 -9.38 -15.81
CA PRO A 545 18.40 -8.61 -16.77
C PRO A 545 18.91 -8.85 -18.19
N LEU A 546 18.02 -9.15 -19.15
CA LEU A 546 18.41 -9.34 -20.56
C LEU A 546 19.07 -8.10 -21.17
N GLY A 547 18.68 -6.91 -20.71
CA GLY A 547 19.29 -5.65 -21.14
C GLY A 547 20.75 -5.46 -20.69
N SER A 548 21.27 -6.32 -19.81
CA SER A 548 22.67 -6.30 -19.35
C SER A 548 23.56 -7.32 -20.09
N LEU A 549 22.99 -8.13 -20.97
CA LEU A 549 23.69 -9.13 -21.78
C LEU A 549 23.92 -8.62 -23.19
#